data_09c88870340a9b01714e5ee0be17025e
#
_entry.id   09c88870340a9b01714e5ee0be17025e
#
_cell.length_a   1.000
_cell.length_b   1.000
_cell.length_c   1.000
_cell.angle_alpha   90.00
_cell.angle_beta   90.00
_cell.angle_gamma   90.00
#
_symmetry.space_group_name_H-M   'P 1'
#
loop_
_entity.id
_entity.type
_entity.pdbx_description
1 polymer ?
#
loop_
_entity_poly.entity_id
_entity_poly.type
_entity_poly.pdbx_seq_one_letter_code
_entity_poly.pdbx_strand_id
1 'polypeptide(L)'
;RSDLIIAGSNFIFSHINQNYPKYLNKKKKFLVIYRGINVDFFNQSKISENDENQLLSNWGLAKDKKIILMPGRLTAWKGQDVFIEGLNLVKKKLGDQSFYAVILGSDQGRNVYSKKIRRLVEQYRLTRQVKFIDHCANMPLAYKISDLIVSASIEPEAFGRVAVEAQSMEKPIIASDIGGSNETIKNNIT
;
A
#
# COMPACT_ATOMS: atom_id res chain seq x y z
N ARG A 1 16.49 28.22 9.23
CA ARG A 1 17.69 27.47 8.79
C ARG A 1 17.82 26.23 9.66
N SER A 2 17.88 25.03 9.07
CA SER A 2 18.10 23.80 9.84
C SER A 2 19.58 23.43 9.83
N ASP A 3 20.09 22.97 10.98
CA ASP A 3 21.48 22.52 11.12
C ASP A 3 21.65 21.03 10.80
N LEU A 4 20.53 20.28 10.79
CA LEU A 4 20.46 18.87 10.52
C LEU A 4 19.34 18.58 9.50
N ILE A 5 19.64 17.75 8.52
CA ILE A 5 18.67 17.21 7.57
C ILE A 5 18.62 15.69 7.77
N ILE A 6 17.43 15.15 7.94
CA ILE A 6 17.19 13.71 8.10
C ILE A 6 16.41 13.23 6.86
N ALA A 7 16.96 12.25 6.14
CA ALA A 7 16.27 11.53 5.07
C ALA A 7 15.71 10.21 5.60
N GLY A 8 14.48 9.89 5.20
CA GLY A 8 13.80 8.66 5.63
C GLY A 8 14.24 7.40 4.87
N SER A 9 15.10 7.55 3.88
CA SER A 9 15.68 6.47 3.07
C SER A 9 16.92 6.96 2.33
N ASN A 10 17.75 6.06 1.81
CA ASN A 10 18.86 6.40 0.92
C ASN A 10 18.36 6.99 -0.41
N PHE A 11 17.20 6.52 -0.89
CA PHE A 11 16.55 7.11 -2.06
C PHE A 11 16.32 8.62 -1.86
N ILE A 12 15.72 9.02 -0.74
CA ILE A 12 15.48 10.45 -0.43
C ILE A 12 16.80 11.20 -0.23
N PHE A 13 17.79 10.58 0.42
CA PHE A 13 19.12 11.15 0.55
C PHE A 13 19.72 11.48 -0.84
N SER A 14 19.73 10.51 -1.74
CA SER A 14 20.27 10.65 -3.08
C SER A 14 19.49 11.69 -3.89
N HIS A 15 18.15 11.65 -3.80
CA HIS A 15 17.29 12.63 -4.49
C HIS A 15 17.56 14.06 -4.04
N ILE A 16 17.72 14.31 -2.74
CA ILE A 16 18.03 15.66 -2.23
C ILE A 16 19.43 16.07 -2.66
N ASN A 17 20.40 15.16 -2.61
CA ASN A 17 21.79 15.47 -3.00
C ASN A 17 21.91 15.82 -4.48
N GLN A 18 21.18 15.13 -5.36
CA GLN A 18 21.19 15.37 -6.80
C GLN A 18 20.43 16.64 -7.20
N ASN A 19 19.25 16.87 -6.63
CA ASN A 19 18.35 17.93 -7.08
C ASN A 19 18.51 19.24 -6.31
N TYR A 20 19.09 19.19 -5.11
CA TYR A 20 19.20 20.35 -4.23
C TYR A 20 20.62 20.58 -3.67
N PRO A 21 21.70 20.42 -4.45
CA PRO A 21 23.08 20.48 -3.93
C PRO A 21 23.42 21.83 -3.31
N LYS A 22 22.78 22.92 -3.77
CA LYS A 22 23.00 24.28 -3.23
C LYS A 22 22.57 24.45 -1.77
N TYR A 23 21.67 23.59 -1.29
CA TYR A 23 21.18 23.63 0.10
C TYR A 23 22.00 22.74 1.04
N LEU A 24 22.86 21.88 0.47
CA LEU A 24 23.77 20.99 1.20
C LEU A 24 25.15 21.63 1.33
N ASN A 25 25.24 22.72 2.09
CA ASN A 25 26.56 23.31 2.37
C ASN A 25 27.31 22.46 3.39
N LYS A 26 28.66 22.55 3.39
CA LYS A 26 29.58 21.78 4.25
C LYS A 26 29.33 21.88 5.77
N LYS A 27 28.48 22.82 6.23
CA LYS A 27 28.15 23.04 7.65
C LYS A 27 26.92 22.27 8.12
N LYS A 28 26.14 21.66 7.19
CA LYS A 28 24.93 20.92 7.54
C LYS A 28 25.23 19.42 7.69
N LYS A 29 24.78 18.83 8.78
CA LYS A 29 24.79 17.38 8.95
C LYS A 29 23.62 16.79 8.16
N PHE A 30 23.89 15.73 7.38
CA PHE A 30 22.88 15.01 6.67
C PHE A 30 22.94 13.53 7.07
N LEU A 31 21.83 13.01 7.60
CA LEU A 31 21.74 11.63 8.09
C LEU A 31 20.60 10.90 7.39
N VAL A 32 20.79 9.60 7.15
CA VAL A 32 19.70 8.70 6.80
C VAL A 32 19.25 8.02 8.09
N ILE A 33 17.97 8.23 8.43
CA ILE A 33 17.31 7.52 9.53
C ILE A 33 16.03 6.94 8.95
N TYR A 34 16.02 5.63 8.76
CA TYR A 34 14.87 4.92 8.21
C TYR A 34 13.63 5.11 9.09
N ARG A 35 12.49 5.20 8.44
CA ARG A 35 11.21 5.20 9.15
C ARG A 35 10.97 3.83 9.75
N GLY A 36 10.70 3.80 11.05
CA GLY A 36 10.23 2.60 11.73
C GLY A 36 8.71 2.47 11.68
N ILE A 37 8.25 1.31 12.11
CA ILE A 37 6.85 1.04 12.44
C ILE A 37 6.75 0.55 13.88
N ASN A 38 5.57 0.66 14.46
CA ASN A 38 5.29 0.06 15.75
C ASN A 38 4.95 -1.43 15.55
N VAL A 39 5.93 -2.30 15.76
CA VAL A 39 5.76 -3.76 15.57
C VAL A 39 4.80 -4.37 16.60
N ASP A 40 4.62 -3.75 17.75
CA ASP A 40 3.64 -4.18 18.74
C ASP A 40 2.20 -3.88 18.30
N PHE A 41 2.03 -2.80 17.53
CA PHE A 41 0.75 -2.45 16.93
C PHE A 41 0.47 -3.32 15.68
N PHE A 42 1.46 -3.48 14.80
CA PHE A 42 1.37 -4.34 13.63
C PHE A 42 1.79 -5.78 13.99
N ASN A 43 0.94 -6.43 14.78
CA ASN A 43 1.16 -7.79 15.28
C ASN A 43 -0.10 -8.62 15.15
N GLN A 44 -0.09 -9.61 14.25
CA GLN A 44 -1.23 -10.44 13.95
C GLN A 44 -1.69 -11.32 15.12
N SER A 45 -0.81 -11.65 16.08
CA SER A 45 -1.17 -12.46 17.26
C SER A 45 -2.09 -11.73 18.25
N LYS A 46 -2.20 -10.41 18.13
CA LYS A 46 -3.08 -9.58 18.97
C LYS A 46 -4.49 -9.41 18.40
N ILE A 47 -4.78 -10.01 17.26
CA ILE A 47 -6.07 -9.88 16.58
C ILE A 47 -6.88 -11.14 16.81
N SER A 48 -8.10 -10.96 17.33
CA SER A 48 -9.01 -12.07 17.59
C SER A 48 -9.77 -12.48 16.31
N GLU A 49 -10.16 -13.76 16.25
CA GLU A 49 -11.02 -14.25 15.16
C GLU A 49 -12.36 -13.53 15.10
N ASN A 50 -12.87 -13.10 16.23
CA ASN A 50 -14.11 -12.32 16.28
C ASN A 50 -13.98 -10.98 15.57
N ASP A 51 -12.85 -10.27 15.77
CA ASP A 51 -12.56 -9.00 15.08
C ASP A 51 -12.43 -9.21 13.57
N GLU A 52 -11.76 -10.30 13.15
CA GLU A 52 -11.65 -10.68 11.73
C GLU A 52 -13.04 -10.90 11.12
N ASN A 53 -13.90 -11.68 11.78
CA ASN A 53 -15.26 -11.96 11.33
C ASN A 53 -16.10 -10.70 11.23
N GLN A 54 -16.00 -9.82 12.21
CA GLN A 54 -16.72 -8.55 12.21
C GLN A 54 -16.28 -7.64 11.08
N LEU A 55 -14.97 -7.54 10.81
CA LEU A 55 -14.46 -6.72 9.71
C LEU A 55 -14.88 -7.28 8.35
N LEU A 56 -14.78 -8.59 8.16
CA LEU A 56 -15.24 -9.27 6.94
C LEU A 56 -16.71 -8.98 6.66
N SER A 57 -17.57 -9.12 7.70
CA SER A 57 -18.99 -8.80 7.61
C SER A 57 -19.24 -7.34 7.25
N ASN A 58 -18.55 -6.41 7.93
CA ASN A 58 -18.70 -4.97 7.69
C ASN A 58 -18.28 -4.55 6.27
N TRP A 59 -17.31 -5.25 5.69
CA TRP A 59 -16.85 -4.99 4.32
C TRP A 59 -17.59 -5.80 3.27
N GLY A 60 -18.52 -6.69 3.68
CA GLY A 60 -19.26 -7.57 2.79
C GLY A 60 -18.35 -8.55 2.03
N LEU A 61 -17.40 -9.15 2.76
CA LEU A 61 -16.44 -10.12 2.25
C LEU A 61 -16.75 -11.49 2.83
N ALA A 62 -16.77 -12.52 2.00
CA ALA A 62 -16.93 -13.91 2.42
C ALA A 62 -15.55 -14.54 2.75
N LYS A 63 -15.50 -15.41 3.76
CA LYS A 63 -14.26 -16.04 4.23
C LYS A 63 -13.64 -17.05 3.25
N ASP A 64 -14.43 -17.55 2.31
CA ASP A 64 -14.04 -18.60 1.36
C ASP A 64 -13.20 -18.09 0.17
N LYS A 65 -13.00 -16.77 0.08
CA LYS A 65 -12.27 -16.15 -1.03
C LYS A 65 -10.99 -15.48 -0.57
N LYS A 66 -10.01 -15.49 -1.47
CA LYS A 66 -8.77 -14.75 -1.26
C LYS A 66 -9.00 -13.25 -1.27
N ILE A 67 -8.35 -12.53 -0.37
CA ILE A 67 -8.46 -11.08 -0.24
C ILE A 67 -7.13 -10.43 -0.62
N ILE A 68 -7.17 -9.58 -1.65
CA ILE A 68 -6.04 -8.76 -2.09
C ILE A 68 -6.29 -7.33 -1.61
N LEU A 69 -5.41 -6.82 -0.75
CA LEU A 69 -5.53 -5.47 -0.19
C LEU A 69 -4.55 -4.51 -0.84
N MET A 70 -5.05 -3.38 -1.32
CA MET A 70 -4.23 -2.25 -1.77
C MET A 70 -4.51 -1.03 -0.89
N PRO A 71 -3.72 -0.80 0.19
CA PRO A 71 -3.88 0.36 1.04
C PRO A 71 -3.14 1.56 0.49
N GLY A 72 -3.79 2.72 0.51
CA GLY A 72 -3.19 3.98 0.08
C GLY A 72 -4.21 5.00 -0.37
N ARG A 73 -3.85 6.28 -0.31
CA ARG A 73 -4.70 7.37 -0.80
C ARG A 73 -5.07 7.16 -2.26
N LEU A 74 -6.29 7.51 -2.64
CA LEU A 74 -6.72 7.45 -4.04
C LEU A 74 -6.11 8.61 -4.83
N THR A 75 -4.92 8.40 -5.34
CA THR A 75 -4.16 9.37 -6.15
C THR A 75 -3.48 8.65 -7.30
N ALA A 76 -3.36 9.30 -8.46
CA ALA A 76 -2.84 8.65 -9.67
C ALA A 76 -1.47 7.98 -9.46
N TRP A 77 -0.57 8.64 -8.74
CA TRP A 77 0.77 8.10 -8.49
C TRP A 77 0.81 6.82 -7.63
N LYS A 78 -0.29 6.50 -6.92
CA LYS A 78 -0.43 5.23 -6.18
C LYS A 78 -0.79 4.03 -7.07
N GLY A 79 -1.16 4.26 -8.34
CA GLY A 79 -1.32 3.20 -9.33
C GLY A 79 -2.52 2.27 -9.11
N GLN A 80 -3.63 2.78 -8.57
CA GLN A 80 -4.85 1.96 -8.45
C GLN A 80 -5.38 1.52 -9.81
N ASP A 81 -5.15 2.29 -10.87
CA ASP A 81 -5.49 1.90 -12.25
C ASP A 81 -4.64 0.71 -12.71
N VAL A 82 -3.33 0.71 -12.49
CA VAL A 82 -2.45 -0.45 -12.76
C VAL A 82 -2.90 -1.69 -11.98
N PHE A 83 -3.26 -1.50 -10.71
CA PHE A 83 -3.79 -2.59 -9.89
C PHE A 83 -5.07 -3.18 -10.47
N ILE A 84 -6.04 -2.34 -10.87
CA ILE A 84 -7.31 -2.78 -11.46
C ILE A 84 -7.08 -3.50 -12.80
N GLU A 85 -6.14 -3.03 -13.63
CA GLU A 85 -5.74 -3.73 -14.85
C GLU A 85 -5.18 -5.12 -14.55
N GLY A 86 -4.30 -5.23 -13.54
CA GLY A 86 -3.79 -6.51 -13.05
C GLY A 86 -4.91 -7.44 -12.58
N LEU A 87 -5.89 -6.93 -11.82
CA LEU A 87 -7.05 -7.72 -11.38
C LEU A 87 -7.89 -8.24 -12.54
N ASN A 88 -8.03 -7.47 -13.62
CA ASN A 88 -8.71 -7.94 -14.84
C ASN A 88 -7.98 -9.13 -15.48
N LEU A 89 -6.65 -9.14 -15.47
CA LEU A 89 -5.86 -10.28 -15.94
C LEU A 89 -6.03 -11.50 -15.03
N VAL A 90 -6.01 -11.30 -13.71
CA VAL A 90 -6.26 -12.37 -12.72
C VAL A 90 -7.64 -12.99 -12.93
N LYS A 91 -8.68 -12.16 -13.08
CA LYS A 91 -10.05 -12.61 -13.34
C LYS A 91 -10.15 -13.46 -14.62
N LYS A 92 -9.49 -13.01 -15.70
CA LYS A 92 -9.47 -13.77 -16.97
C LYS A 92 -8.80 -15.14 -16.81
N LYS A 93 -7.80 -15.25 -15.94
CA LYS A 93 -7.03 -16.48 -15.73
C LYS A 93 -7.67 -17.43 -14.71
N LEU A 94 -8.25 -16.92 -13.62
CA LEU A 94 -8.73 -17.70 -12.49
C LEU A 94 -10.27 -17.76 -12.38
N GLY A 95 -10.99 -16.94 -13.17
CA GLY A 95 -12.44 -16.83 -13.11
C GLY A 95 -12.98 -15.77 -12.16
N ASP A 96 -14.29 -15.56 -12.22
CA ASP A 96 -15.00 -14.43 -11.58
C ASP A 96 -15.09 -14.50 -10.05
N GLN A 97 -14.99 -15.68 -9.47
CA GLN A 97 -15.33 -15.89 -8.06
C GLN A 97 -14.14 -16.19 -7.15
N SER A 98 -12.92 -16.11 -7.67
CA SER A 98 -11.72 -16.58 -6.96
C SER A 98 -11.18 -15.63 -5.89
N PHE A 99 -11.56 -14.33 -5.89
CA PHE A 99 -10.96 -13.34 -5.00
C PHE A 99 -11.86 -12.14 -4.74
N TYR A 100 -11.53 -11.42 -3.69
CA TYR A 100 -11.89 -10.02 -3.48
C TYR A 100 -10.65 -9.13 -3.58
N ALA A 101 -10.83 -7.90 -4.04
CA ALA A 101 -9.81 -6.87 -4.01
C ALA A 101 -10.34 -5.65 -3.25
N VAL A 102 -9.64 -5.25 -2.19
CA VAL A 102 -10.00 -4.10 -1.37
C VAL A 102 -9.05 -2.95 -1.67
N ILE A 103 -9.59 -1.87 -2.25
CA ILE A 103 -8.89 -0.61 -2.41
C ILE A 103 -9.23 0.25 -1.19
N LEU A 104 -8.27 0.38 -0.27
CA LEU A 104 -8.45 1.01 1.03
C LEU A 104 -7.76 2.37 1.09
N GLY A 105 -8.55 3.44 1.15
CA GLY A 105 -8.07 4.80 1.31
C GLY A 105 -8.99 5.84 0.73
N SER A 106 -8.93 7.06 1.26
CA SER A 106 -9.74 8.19 0.83
C SER A 106 -9.12 8.93 -0.36
N ASP A 107 -9.96 9.54 -1.19
CA ASP A 107 -9.54 10.49 -2.23
C ASP A 107 -9.27 11.91 -1.69
N GLN A 108 -9.57 12.14 -0.40
CA GLN A 108 -9.39 13.45 0.25
C GLN A 108 -10.07 14.59 -0.52
N GLY A 109 -11.25 14.35 -1.09
CA GLY A 109 -12.01 15.30 -1.91
C GLY A 109 -11.54 15.44 -3.36
N ARG A 110 -10.52 14.68 -3.79
CA ARG A 110 -10.01 14.67 -5.18
C ARG A 110 -10.79 13.68 -6.05
N ASN A 111 -12.07 13.91 -6.22
CA ASN A 111 -13.02 12.97 -6.80
C ASN A 111 -12.81 12.62 -8.29
N VAL A 112 -12.00 13.40 -9.04
CA VAL A 112 -11.75 13.12 -10.46
C VAL A 112 -11.08 11.76 -10.67
N TYR A 113 -10.02 11.48 -9.91
CA TYR A 113 -9.32 10.22 -10.00
C TYR A 113 -10.14 9.06 -9.43
N SER A 114 -10.83 9.25 -8.30
CA SER A 114 -11.68 8.20 -7.73
C SER A 114 -12.82 7.81 -8.68
N LYS A 115 -13.42 8.78 -9.39
CA LYS A 115 -14.40 8.50 -10.44
C LYS A 115 -13.79 7.72 -11.62
N LYS A 116 -12.56 8.08 -12.04
CA LYS A 116 -11.85 7.37 -13.12
C LYS A 116 -11.67 5.88 -12.76
N ILE A 117 -11.14 5.58 -11.58
CA ILE A 117 -10.86 4.19 -11.19
C ILE A 117 -12.14 3.37 -10.96
N ARG A 118 -13.22 3.99 -10.46
CA ARG A 118 -14.54 3.32 -10.35
C ARG A 118 -15.10 2.94 -11.73
N ARG A 119 -15.02 3.84 -12.71
CA ARG A 119 -15.41 3.55 -14.11
C ARG A 119 -14.56 2.41 -14.70
N LEU A 120 -13.26 2.35 -14.39
CA LEU A 120 -12.40 1.27 -14.85
C LEU A 120 -12.82 -0.08 -14.26
N VAL A 121 -13.23 -0.12 -12.99
CA VAL A 121 -13.81 -1.32 -12.36
C VAL A 121 -15.09 -1.77 -13.08
N GLU A 122 -15.96 -0.84 -13.42
CA GLU A 122 -17.19 -1.13 -14.19
C GLU A 122 -16.87 -1.64 -15.60
N GLN A 123 -15.96 -0.98 -16.30
CA GLN A 123 -15.51 -1.35 -17.65
C GLN A 123 -14.97 -2.80 -17.69
N TYR A 124 -14.20 -3.21 -16.70
CA TYR A 124 -13.66 -4.57 -16.59
C TYR A 124 -14.63 -5.54 -15.92
N ARG A 125 -15.85 -5.10 -15.60
CA ARG A 125 -16.88 -5.92 -14.91
C ARG A 125 -16.36 -6.53 -13.60
N LEU A 126 -15.59 -5.74 -12.82
CA LEU A 126 -14.99 -6.14 -11.55
C LEU A 126 -15.81 -5.67 -10.33
N THR A 127 -17.02 -5.17 -10.52
CA THR A 127 -17.86 -4.58 -9.46
C THR A 127 -18.21 -5.55 -8.33
N ARG A 128 -18.22 -6.86 -8.60
CA ARG A 128 -18.46 -7.89 -7.59
C ARG A 128 -17.21 -8.19 -6.76
N GLN A 129 -16.03 -8.08 -7.37
CA GLN A 129 -14.74 -8.40 -6.75
C GLN A 129 -14.14 -7.20 -6.02
N VAL A 130 -14.23 -5.99 -6.58
CA VAL A 130 -13.55 -4.80 -6.03
C VAL A 130 -14.44 -4.08 -5.02
N LYS A 131 -13.89 -3.88 -3.83
CA LYS A 131 -14.49 -3.06 -2.77
C LYS A 131 -13.65 -1.80 -2.55
N PHE A 132 -14.31 -0.66 -2.50
CA PHE A 132 -13.69 0.61 -2.12
C PHE A 132 -14.04 0.92 -0.68
N ILE A 133 -13.03 1.00 0.18
CA ILE A 133 -13.16 1.33 1.61
C ILE A 133 -12.43 2.63 1.86
N ASP A 134 -13.12 3.66 2.30
CA ASP A 134 -12.52 5.00 2.44
C ASP A 134 -11.55 5.08 3.61
N HIS A 135 -11.85 4.43 4.71
CA HIS A 135 -11.06 4.49 5.94
C HIS A 135 -11.13 3.21 6.75
N CYS A 136 -10.01 2.82 7.34
CA CYS A 136 -9.93 1.78 8.35
C CYS A 136 -9.04 2.28 9.51
N ALA A 137 -9.61 2.42 10.71
CA ALA A 137 -8.88 2.85 11.90
C ALA A 137 -7.90 1.76 12.39
N ASN A 138 -8.29 0.49 12.26
CA ASN A 138 -7.48 -0.66 12.65
C ASN A 138 -6.80 -1.28 11.41
N MET A 139 -5.71 -0.67 10.97
CA MET A 139 -4.94 -1.17 9.82
C MET A 139 -4.38 -2.58 10.04
N PRO A 140 -3.84 -2.96 11.22
CA PRO A 140 -3.44 -4.34 11.48
C PRO A 140 -4.54 -5.36 11.15
N LEU A 141 -5.78 -5.07 11.51
CA LEU A 141 -6.90 -5.96 11.23
C LEU A 141 -7.17 -6.09 9.71
N ALA A 142 -7.06 -4.98 8.96
CA ALA A 142 -7.17 -5.01 7.50
C ALA A 142 -6.07 -5.85 6.84
N TYR A 143 -4.83 -5.75 7.33
CA TYR A 143 -3.75 -6.63 6.91
C TYR A 143 -4.02 -8.09 7.29
N LYS A 144 -4.50 -8.35 8.52
CA LYS A 144 -4.73 -9.70 9.04
C LYS A 144 -5.69 -10.50 8.17
N ILE A 145 -6.81 -9.90 7.77
CA ILE A 145 -7.83 -10.58 6.92
C ILE A 145 -7.39 -10.74 5.46
N SER A 146 -6.27 -10.14 5.06
CA SER A 146 -5.81 -10.16 3.68
C SER A 146 -4.81 -11.29 3.43
N ASP A 147 -4.88 -11.91 2.25
CA ASP A 147 -3.93 -12.94 1.80
C ASP A 147 -2.73 -12.35 1.06
N LEU A 148 -2.92 -11.21 0.41
CA LEU A 148 -1.90 -10.53 -0.39
C LEU A 148 -2.04 -9.03 -0.27
N ILE A 149 -0.93 -8.35 -0.10
CA ILE A 149 -0.86 -6.90 -0.09
C ILE A 149 -0.24 -6.40 -1.40
N VAL A 150 -0.75 -5.29 -1.93
CA VAL A 150 -0.22 -4.68 -3.15
C VAL A 150 0.07 -3.20 -2.92
N SER A 151 1.24 -2.76 -3.38
CA SER A 151 1.67 -1.36 -3.45
C SER A 151 2.13 -1.04 -4.88
N ALA A 152 1.20 -0.63 -5.74
CA ALA A 152 1.42 -0.45 -7.17
C ALA A 152 1.82 0.99 -7.55
N SER A 153 2.51 1.71 -6.68
CA SER A 153 2.91 3.10 -6.93
C SER A 153 3.68 3.24 -8.25
N ILE A 154 3.28 4.19 -9.10
CA ILE A 154 3.93 4.47 -10.39
C ILE A 154 4.98 5.59 -10.30
N GLU A 155 5.02 6.27 -9.17
CA GLU A 155 6.08 7.22 -8.81
C GLU A 155 6.81 6.74 -7.55
N PRO A 156 8.09 7.11 -7.38
CA PRO A 156 8.89 6.64 -6.27
C PRO A 156 8.32 7.04 -4.90
N GLU A 157 8.17 6.07 -4.03
CA GLU A 157 7.85 6.34 -2.63
C GLU A 157 9.07 6.74 -1.83
N ALA A 158 8.88 7.61 -0.84
CA ALA A 158 9.97 8.04 0.03
C ALA A 158 10.55 6.89 0.88
N PHE A 159 9.72 5.92 1.29
CA PHE A 159 10.12 4.80 2.14
C PHE A 159 9.36 3.50 1.83
N GLY A 160 8.06 3.56 1.51
CA GLY A 160 7.24 2.36 1.29
C GLY A 160 6.68 1.77 2.59
N ARG A 161 5.97 2.56 3.39
CA ARG A 161 5.39 2.12 4.67
C ARG A 161 4.52 0.87 4.55
N VAL A 162 3.74 0.77 3.48
CA VAL A 162 2.87 -0.40 3.22
C VAL A 162 3.67 -1.70 3.23
N ALA A 163 4.89 -1.68 2.69
CA ALA A 163 5.75 -2.86 2.66
C ALA A 163 6.15 -3.32 4.06
N VAL A 164 6.65 -2.43 4.89
CA VAL A 164 7.09 -2.80 6.24
C VAL A 164 5.92 -3.15 7.17
N GLU A 165 4.76 -2.53 6.96
CA GLU A 165 3.52 -2.87 7.67
C GLU A 165 3.05 -4.28 7.29
N ALA A 166 3.04 -4.62 6.00
CA ALA A 166 2.69 -5.96 5.51
C ALA A 166 3.64 -7.04 6.05
N GLN A 167 4.95 -6.79 5.99
CA GLN A 167 5.97 -7.70 6.51
C GLN A 167 5.83 -7.92 8.02
N SER A 168 5.58 -6.86 8.81
CA SER A 168 5.33 -7.00 10.25
C SER A 168 4.08 -7.83 10.55
N MET A 169 3.10 -7.80 9.66
CA MET A 169 1.89 -8.62 9.72
C MET A 169 2.05 -10.00 9.05
N GLU A 170 3.28 -10.37 8.68
CA GLU A 170 3.62 -11.64 8.00
C GLU A 170 2.79 -11.89 6.73
N LYS A 171 2.50 -10.82 5.98
CA LYS A 171 1.71 -10.89 4.75
C LYS A 171 2.61 -10.77 3.52
N PRO A 172 2.43 -11.66 2.52
CA PRO A 172 3.09 -11.51 1.24
C PRO A 172 2.73 -10.16 0.62
N ILE A 173 3.73 -9.53 -0.01
CA ILE A 173 3.54 -8.24 -0.66
C ILE A 173 4.11 -8.25 -2.08
N ILE A 174 3.37 -7.61 -2.99
CA ILE A 174 3.85 -7.21 -4.31
C ILE A 174 3.96 -5.69 -4.30
N ALA A 175 5.15 -5.16 -4.56
CA ALA A 175 5.35 -3.72 -4.69
C ALA A 175 6.10 -3.37 -5.97
N SER A 176 5.91 -2.12 -6.43
CA SER A 176 6.68 -1.57 -7.54
C SER A 176 8.15 -1.42 -7.14
N ASP A 177 9.05 -1.84 -8.03
CA ASP A 177 10.51 -1.79 -7.85
C ASP A 177 11.04 -0.38 -8.12
N ILE A 178 10.58 0.60 -7.33
CA ILE A 178 10.95 2.03 -7.45
C ILE A 178 11.08 2.72 -6.10
N GLY A 179 12.01 3.64 -6.00
CA GLY A 179 12.17 4.53 -4.83
C GLY A 179 12.57 3.79 -3.55
N GLY A 180 12.04 4.26 -2.43
CA GLY A 180 12.30 3.70 -1.10
C GLY A 180 11.77 2.27 -0.89
N SER A 181 10.88 1.78 -1.75
CA SER A 181 10.40 0.39 -1.67
C SER A 181 11.53 -0.62 -1.86
N ASN A 182 12.55 -0.30 -2.67
CA ASN A 182 13.72 -1.14 -2.90
C ASN A 182 14.61 -1.31 -1.66
N GLU A 183 14.44 -0.43 -0.68
CA GLU A 183 15.19 -0.49 0.58
C GLU A 183 14.43 -1.27 1.67
N THR A 184 13.13 -1.48 1.48
CA THR A 184 12.26 -2.13 2.45
C THR A 184 11.87 -3.56 2.09
N ILE A 185 12.07 -3.96 0.83
CA ILE A 185 11.74 -5.31 0.34
C ILE A 185 13.02 -5.96 -0.20
N LYS A 186 13.24 -7.22 0.16
CA LYS A 186 14.21 -8.11 -0.48
C LYS A 186 13.46 -9.12 -1.32
N ASN A 187 13.59 -8.99 -2.65
CA ASN A 187 12.86 -9.83 -3.60
C ASN A 187 13.03 -11.34 -3.29
N ASN A 188 11.93 -12.07 -3.26
CA ASN A 188 11.84 -13.50 -2.91
C ASN A 188 12.29 -13.86 -1.48
N ILE A 189 12.44 -12.88 -0.56
CA ILE A 189 12.84 -13.14 0.84
C ILE A 189 11.84 -12.50 1.80
N THR A 190 11.42 -11.25 1.56
CA THR A 190 10.51 -10.51 2.44
C THR A 190 9.35 -9.91 1.66
#